data_7be625ad36b7fe37c39d6d8f6e6c02ca
#
_entry.id   7be625ad36b7fe37c39d6d8f6e6c02ca
#
_cell.length_a   1.000
_cell.length_b   1.000
_cell.length_c   1.000
_cell.angle_alpha   90.00
_cell.angle_beta   90.00
_cell.angle_gamma   90.00
#
_symmetry.space_group_name_H-M   'P 1'
#
loop_
_entity.id
_entity.type
_entity.pdbx_description
1 polymer ?
#
loop_
_entity_poly.entity_id
_entity_poly.type
_entity_poly.pdbx_seq_one_letter_code
_entity_poly.pdbx_strand_id
1 'polypeptide(L)'
;MAIVFQKPKSLSDAVLHYCPGCPHGIIHRLVAEAIDNLGIEGEAIGVAPVGCAVMAYDYFNCDMIEAAHGRAPATATGIKRCRPDNIVFTYQGDGDLASIGMAETVHAAARNENITVIFVNNAIYGMTGGQMAPTS
;
A
#
# COMPACT_ATOMS: atom_id res chain seq x y z
N MET A 1 33.83 -2.64 -7.97
CA MET A 1 33.09 -1.36 -8.08
C MET A 1 31.93 -1.46 -7.10
N ALA A 2 31.74 -0.52 -6.18
CA ALA A 2 30.62 -0.56 -5.25
C ALA A 2 29.34 -0.22 -6.01
N ILE A 3 28.27 -1.00 -5.79
CA ILE A 3 26.93 -0.68 -6.32
C ILE A 3 26.41 0.50 -5.50
N VAL A 4 26.18 1.65 -6.16
CA VAL A 4 25.67 2.87 -5.54
C VAL A 4 24.13 2.94 -5.62
N PHE A 5 23.55 2.25 -6.58
CA PHE A 5 22.12 2.20 -6.81
C PHE A 5 21.75 0.88 -7.48
N GLN A 6 20.69 0.26 -6.99
CA GLN A 6 20.12 -0.97 -7.52
C GLN A 6 18.60 -0.95 -7.36
N LYS A 7 17.87 -1.56 -8.29
CA LYS A 7 16.46 -1.80 -8.14
C LYS A 7 16.23 -2.78 -6.97
N PRO A 8 15.30 -2.49 -6.04
CA PRO A 8 14.95 -3.45 -4.98
C PRO A 8 14.44 -4.77 -5.56
N LYS A 9 14.74 -5.89 -4.88
CA LYS A 9 14.26 -7.22 -5.28
C LYS A 9 12.75 -7.36 -5.09
N SER A 10 12.24 -6.72 -4.05
CA SER A 10 10.81 -6.70 -3.73
C SER A 10 9.98 -5.81 -4.67
N LEU A 11 10.61 -5.17 -5.67
CA LEU A 11 9.93 -4.44 -6.73
C LEU A 11 9.96 -5.26 -8.03
N SER A 12 8.78 -5.54 -8.60
CA SER A 12 8.65 -6.32 -9.84
C SER A 12 9.18 -5.56 -11.07
N ASP A 13 9.25 -6.25 -12.22
CA ASP A 13 9.61 -5.64 -13.52
C ASP A 13 8.39 -5.12 -14.28
N ALA A 14 7.21 -5.12 -13.68
CA ALA A 14 5.99 -4.66 -14.33
C ALA A 14 6.07 -3.16 -14.65
N VAL A 15 5.54 -2.80 -15.82
CA VAL A 15 5.45 -1.40 -16.24
C VAL A 15 4.40 -0.68 -15.39
N LEU A 16 4.79 0.41 -14.77
CA LEU A 16 3.89 1.21 -13.94
C LEU A 16 2.81 1.88 -14.80
N HIS A 17 1.55 1.78 -14.36
CA HIS A 17 0.40 2.39 -15.04
C HIS A 17 0.15 3.86 -14.67
N TYR A 18 0.93 4.41 -13.74
CA TYR A 18 0.71 5.76 -13.22
C TYR A 18 0.98 6.86 -14.24
N CYS A 19 0.37 8.01 -14.03
CA CYS A 19 0.58 9.18 -14.86
C CYS A 19 2.06 9.60 -14.89
N PRO A 20 2.56 10.20 -16.00
CA PRO A 20 3.92 10.71 -16.07
C PRO A 20 4.22 11.69 -14.91
N GLY A 21 5.31 11.44 -14.19
CA GLY A 21 5.72 12.26 -13.04
C GLY A 21 4.96 11.98 -11.73
N CYS A 22 4.03 11.02 -11.71
CA CYS A 22 3.32 10.65 -10.49
C CYS A 22 4.27 10.02 -9.46
N PRO A 23 4.25 10.45 -8.18
CA PRO A 23 5.17 9.94 -7.17
C PRO A 23 4.89 8.51 -6.70
N HIS A 24 3.80 7.85 -7.13
CA HIS A 24 3.55 6.46 -6.79
C HIS A 24 4.72 5.53 -7.11
N GLY A 25 5.39 5.72 -8.26
CA GLY A 25 6.56 4.93 -8.61
C GLY A 25 7.73 5.08 -7.62
N ILE A 26 7.91 6.29 -7.08
CA ILE A 26 8.90 6.57 -6.04
C ILE A 26 8.52 5.87 -4.73
N ILE A 27 7.24 5.96 -4.35
CA ILE A 27 6.72 5.34 -3.12
C ILE A 27 6.84 3.81 -3.20
N HIS A 28 6.46 3.19 -4.33
CA HIS A 28 6.63 1.75 -4.52
C HIS A 28 8.08 1.31 -4.35
N ARG A 29 9.01 2.07 -4.96
CA ARG A 29 10.43 1.79 -4.82
C ARG A 29 10.88 1.88 -3.36
N LEU A 30 10.49 2.91 -2.63
CA LEU A 30 10.87 3.09 -1.22
C LEU A 30 10.31 1.99 -0.33
N VAL A 31 9.07 1.57 -0.56
CA VAL A 31 8.45 0.45 0.18
C VAL A 31 9.18 -0.86 -0.10
N ALA A 32 9.46 -1.15 -1.38
CA ALA A 32 10.21 -2.35 -1.76
C ALA A 32 11.64 -2.33 -1.19
N GLU A 33 12.31 -1.19 -1.17
CA GLU A 33 13.63 -1.02 -0.56
C GLU A 33 13.58 -1.23 0.96
N ALA A 34 12.51 -0.80 1.62
CA ALA A 34 12.30 -1.05 3.05
C ALA A 34 12.11 -2.55 3.33
N ILE A 35 11.32 -3.26 2.51
CA ILE A 35 11.12 -4.71 2.61
C ILE A 35 12.47 -5.44 2.47
N ASP A 36 13.25 -5.10 1.44
CA ASP A 36 14.58 -5.70 1.20
C ASP A 36 15.55 -5.43 2.36
N ASN A 37 15.60 -4.18 2.83
CA ASN A 37 16.53 -3.79 3.90
C ASN A 37 16.19 -4.44 5.25
N LEU A 38 14.91 -4.75 5.48
CA LEU A 38 14.45 -5.46 6.66
C LEU A 38 14.59 -6.99 6.49
N GLY A 39 14.80 -7.49 5.27
CA GLY A 39 14.91 -8.93 4.99
C GLY A 39 13.60 -9.69 5.22
N ILE A 40 12.47 -9.05 4.91
CA ILE A 40 11.12 -9.58 5.20
C ILE A 40 10.32 -9.95 3.94
N GLU A 41 10.99 -10.18 2.81
CA GLU A 41 10.33 -10.46 1.51
C GLU A 41 9.36 -11.64 1.58
N GLY A 42 9.72 -12.70 2.33
CA GLY A 42 8.89 -13.88 2.51
C GLY A 42 7.85 -13.78 3.64
N GLU A 43 7.85 -12.69 4.40
CA GLU A 43 6.98 -12.48 5.56
C GLU A 43 6.00 -11.31 5.35
N ALA A 44 6.26 -10.46 4.36
CA ALA A 44 5.43 -9.30 4.07
C ALA A 44 4.16 -9.71 3.31
N ILE A 45 3.01 -9.23 3.78
CA ILE A 45 1.71 -9.38 3.12
C ILE A 45 1.11 -7.98 2.93
N GLY A 46 0.91 -7.59 1.68
CA GLY A 46 0.33 -6.30 1.33
C GLY A 46 -1.16 -6.38 1.02
N VAL A 47 -1.89 -5.32 1.33
CA VAL A 47 -3.31 -5.17 0.98
C VAL A 47 -3.47 -3.91 0.14
N ALA A 48 -3.90 -4.09 -1.12
CA ALA A 48 -4.17 -3.02 -2.07
C ALA A 48 -5.69 -2.84 -2.24
N PRO A 49 -6.26 -1.69 -1.86
CA PRO A 49 -7.66 -1.39 -2.12
C PRO A 49 -7.85 -0.71 -3.48
N VAL A 50 -9.07 -0.32 -3.77
CA VAL A 50 -9.43 0.39 -5.01
C VAL A 50 -8.85 1.81 -5.05
N GLY A 51 -8.64 2.32 -6.26
CA GLY A 51 -8.01 3.60 -6.57
C GLY A 51 -6.68 3.40 -7.29
N CYS A 52 -5.84 4.42 -7.36
CA CYS A 52 -4.52 4.30 -8.01
C CYS A 52 -3.62 3.23 -7.37
N ALA A 53 -3.90 2.86 -6.13
CA ALA A 53 -3.19 1.81 -5.40
C ALA A 53 -3.56 0.38 -5.81
N VAL A 54 -4.66 0.17 -6.57
CA VAL A 54 -5.22 -1.17 -6.84
C VAL A 54 -4.20 -2.11 -7.50
N MET A 55 -3.39 -1.60 -8.42
CA MET A 55 -2.40 -2.40 -9.15
C MET A 55 -1.12 -2.69 -8.36
N ALA A 56 -1.07 -2.32 -7.07
CA ALA A 56 0.13 -2.55 -6.25
C ALA A 56 0.51 -4.05 -6.17
N TYR A 57 -0.45 -4.95 -6.34
CA TYR A 57 -0.20 -6.40 -6.40
C TYR A 57 0.70 -6.82 -7.57
N ASP A 58 0.72 -6.06 -8.67
CA ASP A 58 1.61 -6.32 -9.80
C ASP A 58 3.03 -5.77 -9.57
N TYR A 59 3.19 -4.83 -8.65
CA TYR A 59 4.44 -4.09 -8.48
C TYR A 59 5.30 -4.58 -7.32
N PHE A 60 4.72 -5.25 -6.33
CA PHE A 60 5.49 -5.83 -5.23
C PHE A 60 5.69 -7.33 -5.40
N ASN A 61 6.93 -7.79 -5.19
CA ASN A 61 7.28 -9.21 -5.14
C ASN A 61 7.11 -9.77 -3.72
N CYS A 62 5.94 -9.60 -3.14
CA CYS A 62 5.52 -10.21 -1.88
C CYS A 62 4.07 -10.67 -2.01
N ASP A 63 3.56 -11.36 -1.02
CA ASP A 63 2.16 -11.75 -1.02
C ASP A 63 1.26 -10.50 -1.00
N MET A 64 0.34 -10.42 -1.96
CA MET A 64 -0.58 -9.29 -2.07
C MET A 64 -2.03 -9.78 -2.18
N ILE A 65 -2.94 -9.02 -1.61
CA ILE A 65 -4.38 -9.25 -1.74
C ILE A 65 -5.10 -7.94 -2.07
N GLU A 66 -6.11 -8.03 -2.92
CA GLU A 66 -7.01 -6.91 -3.17
C GLU A 66 -8.12 -6.84 -2.13
N ALA A 67 -8.46 -5.63 -1.72
CA ALA A 67 -9.61 -5.34 -0.88
C ALA A 67 -10.60 -4.41 -1.59
N ALA A 68 -11.87 -4.51 -1.25
CA ALA A 68 -12.86 -3.54 -1.68
C ALA A 68 -12.48 -2.13 -1.20
N HIS A 69 -12.97 -1.10 -1.90
CA HIS A 69 -12.66 0.30 -1.61
C HIS A 69 -12.96 0.66 -0.15
N GLY A 70 -11.97 1.20 0.54
CA GLY A 70 -12.02 1.56 1.95
C GLY A 70 -11.90 0.39 2.93
N ARG A 71 -11.74 -0.85 2.46
CA ARG A 71 -11.76 -2.05 3.34
C ARG A 71 -10.38 -2.63 3.64
N ALA A 72 -9.31 -2.01 3.15
CA ALA A 72 -7.97 -2.54 3.37
C ALA A 72 -7.59 -2.69 4.84
N PRO A 73 -7.87 -1.76 5.78
CA PRO A 73 -7.55 -1.95 7.19
C PRO A 73 -8.31 -3.11 7.83
N ALA A 74 -9.58 -3.35 7.42
CA ALA A 74 -10.35 -4.49 7.91
C ALA A 74 -9.79 -5.83 7.38
N THR A 75 -9.45 -5.89 6.10
CA THR A 75 -8.82 -7.06 5.48
C THR A 75 -7.47 -7.35 6.12
N ALA A 76 -6.62 -6.33 6.28
CA ALA A 76 -5.32 -6.43 6.94
C ALA A 76 -5.44 -6.92 8.39
N THR A 77 -6.44 -6.42 9.14
CA THR A 77 -6.76 -6.90 10.49
C THR A 77 -7.04 -8.41 10.48
N GLY A 78 -7.88 -8.88 9.56
CA GLY A 78 -8.20 -10.31 9.44
C GLY A 78 -6.97 -11.15 9.14
N ILE A 79 -6.15 -10.72 8.17
CA ILE A 79 -4.90 -11.40 7.81
C ILE A 79 -3.96 -11.45 9.02
N LYS A 80 -3.75 -10.33 9.69
CA LYS A 80 -2.82 -10.27 10.85
C LYS A 80 -3.25 -11.18 11.99
N ARG A 81 -4.55 -11.33 12.22
CA ARG A 81 -5.05 -12.27 13.25
C ARG A 81 -4.87 -13.73 12.87
N CYS A 82 -4.95 -14.06 11.58
CA CYS A 82 -4.69 -15.41 11.07
C CYS A 82 -3.20 -15.73 10.93
N ARG A 83 -2.38 -14.69 10.69
CA ARG A 83 -0.94 -14.78 10.43
C ARG A 83 -0.19 -13.81 11.35
N PRO A 84 -0.14 -14.07 12.67
CA PRO A 84 0.37 -13.11 13.65
C PRO A 84 1.86 -12.80 13.49
N ASP A 85 2.64 -13.70 12.90
CA ASP A 85 4.08 -13.53 12.70
C ASP A 85 4.42 -12.74 11.44
N ASN A 86 3.50 -12.65 10.46
CA ASN A 86 3.73 -11.92 9.22
C ASN A 86 3.66 -10.39 9.43
N ILE A 87 4.43 -9.67 8.64
CA ILE A 87 4.31 -8.21 8.54
C ILE A 87 3.18 -7.88 7.56
N VAL A 88 2.11 -7.30 8.06
CA VAL A 88 0.94 -6.94 7.24
C VAL A 88 0.90 -5.43 7.04
N PHE A 89 0.84 -5.00 5.77
CA PHE A 89 0.73 -3.58 5.44
C PHE A 89 -0.42 -3.30 4.45
N THR A 90 -0.93 -2.08 4.49
CA THR A 90 -1.85 -1.58 3.46
C THR A 90 -1.17 -0.48 2.66
N TYR A 91 -1.54 -0.36 1.38
CA TYR A 91 -1.06 0.71 0.49
C TYR A 91 -2.27 1.47 -0.04
N GLN A 92 -2.56 2.65 0.50
CA GLN A 92 -3.85 3.32 0.32
C GLN A 92 -3.71 4.79 -0.06
N GLY A 93 -4.54 5.23 -1.02
CA GLY A 93 -4.76 6.65 -1.27
C GLY A 93 -5.65 7.28 -0.20
N ASP A 94 -5.67 8.60 -0.17
CA ASP A 94 -6.44 9.40 0.78
C ASP A 94 -7.96 9.28 0.60
N GLY A 95 -8.43 9.25 -0.64
CA GLY A 95 -9.84 8.98 -0.95
C GLY A 95 -10.30 7.60 -0.46
N ASP A 96 -9.41 6.61 -0.47
CA ASP A 96 -9.67 5.29 0.07
C ASP A 96 -9.64 5.28 1.60
N LEU A 97 -8.52 5.68 2.20
CA LEU A 97 -8.27 5.56 3.63
C LEU A 97 -9.05 6.57 4.46
N ALA A 98 -8.98 7.85 4.07
CA ALA A 98 -9.49 8.98 4.86
C ALA A 98 -10.90 9.44 4.45
N SER A 99 -11.52 8.75 3.50
CA SER A 99 -12.89 8.99 3.07
C SER A 99 -13.72 7.71 3.20
N ILE A 100 -13.74 6.87 2.17
CA ILE A 100 -14.57 5.66 2.13
C ILE A 100 -14.20 4.69 3.28
N GLY A 101 -12.93 4.58 3.62
CA GLY A 101 -12.40 3.68 4.65
C GLY A 101 -12.19 4.32 6.02
N MET A 102 -12.75 5.51 6.28
CA MET A 102 -12.53 6.22 7.54
C MET A 102 -12.94 5.37 8.76
N ALA A 103 -14.08 4.71 8.72
CA ALA A 103 -14.56 3.88 9.82
C ALA A 103 -13.61 2.70 10.08
N GLU A 104 -13.18 1.98 9.05
CA GLU A 104 -12.26 0.86 9.15
C GLU A 104 -10.91 1.30 9.71
N THR A 105 -10.41 2.43 9.24
CA THR A 105 -9.14 3.02 9.68
C THR A 105 -9.19 3.40 11.16
N VAL A 106 -10.23 4.12 11.58
CA VAL A 106 -10.43 4.53 12.98
C VAL A 106 -10.58 3.30 13.89
N HIS A 107 -11.37 2.31 13.47
CA HIS A 107 -11.57 1.11 14.26
C HIS A 107 -10.31 0.22 14.34
N ALA A 108 -9.53 0.12 13.28
CA ALA A 108 -8.25 -0.58 13.32
C ALA A 108 -7.27 0.12 14.29
N ALA A 109 -7.18 1.44 14.23
CA ALA A 109 -6.35 2.24 15.14
C ALA A 109 -6.84 2.14 16.60
N ALA A 110 -8.15 2.26 16.84
CA ALA A 110 -8.73 2.17 18.17
C ALA A 110 -8.50 0.80 18.84
N ARG A 111 -8.42 -0.27 18.07
CA ARG A 111 -8.08 -1.62 18.55
C ARG A 111 -6.58 -1.88 18.62
N ASN A 112 -5.76 -0.90 18.23
CA ASN A 112 -4.31 -1.04 18.17
C ASN A 112 -3.88 -2.26 17.33
N GLU A 113 -4.51 -2.45 16.16
CA GLU A 113 -4.17 -3.57 15.27
C GLU A 113 -2.72 -3.44 14.78
N ASN A 114 -1.97 -4.52 14.87
CA ASN A 114 -0.55 -4.54 14.52
C ASN A 114 -0.38 -4.65 12.99
N ILE A 115 -0.75 -3.60 12.28
CA ILE A 115 -0.63 -3.44 10.83
C ILE A 115 0.10 -2.14 10.51
N THR A 116 0.77 -2.09 9.37
CA THR A 116 1.40 -0.85 8.86
C THR A 116 0.52 -0.25 7.76
N VAL A 117 0.23 1.04 7.85
CA VAL A 117 -0.57 1.75 6.85
C VAL A 117 0.31 2.70 6.07
N ILE A 118 0.48 2.44 4.76
CA ILE A 118 1.17 3.35 3.85
C ILE A 118 0.13 4.25 3.23
N PHE A 119 0.15 5.51 3.64
CA PHE A 119 -0.86 6.50 3.30
C PHE A 119 -0.35 7.47 2.24
N VAL A 120 -0.90 7.40 1.04
CA VAL A 120 -0.59 8.30 -0.07
C VAL A 120 -1.61 9.43 -0.09
N ASN A 121 -1.25 10.56 0.51
CA ASN A 121 -2.11 11.74 0.56
C ASN A 121 -1.75 12.72 -0.55
N ASN A 122 -2.53 12.72 -1.62
CA ASN A 122 -2.38 13.64 -2.76
C ASN A 122 -3.60 14.57 -2.95
N ALA A 123 -4.57 14.52 -2.04
CA ALA A 123 -5.78 15.34 -1.99
C ALA A 123 -6.77 15.14 -3.17
N ILE A 124 -6.62 14.05 -3.95
CA ILE A 124 -7.48 13.79 -5.11
C ILE A 124 -7.87 12.30 -5.26
N TYR A 125 -9.04 12.08 -5.88
CA TYR A 125 -9.41 10.80 -6.48
C TYR A 125 -8.85 10.76 -7.92
N GLY A 126 -7.60 10.32 -8.09
CA GLY A 126 -6.90 10.39 -9.39
C GLY A 126 -7.52 9.52 -10.47
N MET A 127 -7.87 8.27 -10.16
CA MET A 127 -8.37 7.27 -11.12
C MET A 127 -9.71 7.69 -11.76
N THR A 128 -10.54 8.44 -11.05
CA THR A 128 -11.86 8.86 -11.51
C THR A 128 -11.85 10.22 -12.23
N GLY A 129 -10.69 10.83 -12.41
CA GLY A 129 -10.54 12.08 -13.17
C GLY A 129 -10.12 13.30 -12.33
N GLY A 130 -9.71 13.10 -11.07
CA GLY A 130 -9.10 14.15 -10.26
C GLY A 130 -10.08 14.95 -9.38
N GLN A 131 -11.17 14.33 -8.95
CA GLN A 131 -12.06 14.93 -7.96
C GLN A 131 -11.31 15.19 -6.65
N MET A 132 -11.68 16.22 -5.95
CA MET A 132 -11.14 16.61 -4.66
C MET A 132 -11.43 15.52 -3.61
N ALA A 133 -10.40 15.07 -2.90
CA ALA A 133 -10.57 14.17 -1.76
C ALA A 133 -10.84 14.97 -0.47
N PRO A 134 -11.46 14.36 0.57
CA PRO A 134 -11.72 15.05 1.84
C PRO A 134 -10.49 15.52 2.61
N THR A 135 -9.30 15.14 2.17
CA THR A 135 -8.01 15.57 2.72
C THR A 135 -7.48 16.88 2.12
N SER A 136 -8.25 17.48 1.22
CA SER A 136 -7.91 18.75 0.54
C SER A 136 -8.06 19.95 1.46
#